data_ac5331fbaa8c45ec91cc22b230bf92ce
#
_entry.id   ac5331fbaa8c45ec91cc22b230bf92ce
#
_cell.length_a   1.000
_cell.length_b   1.000
_cell.length_c   1.000
_cell.angle_alpha   90.00
_cell.angle_beta   90.00
_cell.angle_gamma   90.00
#
_symmetry.space_group_name_H-M   'P 1'
#
loop_
_entity.id
_entity.type
_entity.pdbx_description
1 polymer ?
#
loop_
_entity_poly.entity_id
_entity_poly.type
_entity_poly.pdbx_seq_one_letter_code
_entity_poly.pdbx_strand_id
1 'polypeptide(L)'
;MDILNDKFSKYKVFFAEKGITSTSANHVSNKGKELLKSEQAILDNINFVNTTMSLLYGGNCKAITNGMKPDDSFESMHKTIAKIANLNAMSAWIHEAIKAKTEILEYVQSLSIDKWAKDQNIELPNAPGKEFPITESDVIGTWDVAKRNKYYVYESYCSLVGKFIHPKGAFYEAKAQMNNAVQNPNKVEGSGRDAIIYSYEPSMLVSDVNAEYDWLSTELRHKEAEFNKMRQEIIDAITEDKLAKAQKFDDEYAKYIDTMESIRNKFDMWKTKTVKEISALKIYLPQGPKQTYDEINK
;
A
#
# COMPACT_ATOMS: atom_id res chain seq x y z
N MET A 1 -3.38 22.27 12.71
CA MET A 1 -2.63 23.31 13.46
C MET A 1 -2.11 22.80 14.80
N ASP A 2 -2.73 21.80 15.39
CA ASP A 2 -2.38 21.37 16.75
C ASP A 2 -1.04 20.64 16.88
N ILE A 3 -0.63 19.84 15.90
CA ILE A 3 0.69 19.19 15.87
C ILE A 3 1.83 20.21 15.88
N LEU A 4 1.64 21.30 15.14
CA LEU A 4 2.63 22.36 15.08
C LEU A 4 2.59 23.23 16.32
N ASN A 5 1.43 23.45 16.92
CA ASN A 5 1.30 24.25 18.12
C ASN A 5 2.11 23.70 19.28
N ASP A 6 2.16 22.38 19.46
CA ASP A 6 2.95 21.76 20.54
C ASP A 6 4.46 21.89 20.29
N LYS A 7 4.91 21.70 19.03
CA LYS A 7 6.31 21.91 18.65
C LYS A 7 6.68 23.39 18.53
N PHE A 8 5.78 24.23 18.01
CA PHE A 8 5.98 25.67 17.93
C PHE A 8 5.96 26.37 19.28
N SER A 9 5.20 25.88 20.26
CA SER A 9 5.17 26.47 21.60
C SER A 9 6.56 26.53 22.22
N LYS A 10 7.40 25.53 21.94
CA LYS A 10 8.81 25.44 22.39
C LYS A 10 9.71 26.49 21.71
N TYR A 11 9.36 26.93 20.52
CA TYR A 11 10.21 27.82 19.70
C TYR A 11 9.60 29.19 19.43
N LYS A 12 8.40 29.48 19.97
CA LYS A 12 7.72 30.79 19.80
C LYS A 12 8.59 31.99 20.16
N VAL A 13 9.49 31.82 21.11
CA VAL A 13 10.43 32.85 21.56
C VAL A 13 11.39 33.30 20.44
N PHE A 14 11.64 32.48 19.44
CA PHE A 14 12.55 32.78 18.33
C PHE A 14 11.85 33.47 17.13
N PHE A 15 10.53 33.38 17.00
CA PHE A 15 9.81 33.81 15.81
C PHE A 15 8.80 34.89 16.10
N ALA A 16 8.84 35.99 15.33
CA ALA A 16 7.82 37.01 15.35
C ALA A 16 6.66 36.62 14.40
N GLU A 17 5.44 36.64 14.91
CA GLU A 17 4.24 36.52 14.07
C GLU A 17 4.11 37.78 13.22
N LYS A 18 4.32 37.69 11.93
CA LYS A 18 3.86 38.67 10.95
C LYS A 18 3.02 37.97 9.91
N GLY A 19 1.88 38.61 9.59
CA GLY A 19 0.87 38.15 8.69
C GLY A 19 1.42 37.48 7.44
N ILE A 20 1.00 36.23 7.25
CA ILE A 20 1.39 35.38 6.15
C ILE A 20 0.65 35.83 4.92
N THR A 21 1.36 36.44 3.99
CA THR A 21 0.82 36.75 2.66
C THR A 21 1.10 35.58 1.71
N SER A 22 0.03 35.09 1.12
CA SER A 22 0.06 33.94 0.20
C SER A 22 0.77 34.26 -1.11
N THR A 23 1.75 33.47 -1.49
CA THR A 23 2.13 33.29 -2.89
C THR A 23 2.54 31.85 -3.18
N SER A 24 2.01 31.37 -4.28
CA SER A 24 2.17 30.08 -4.98
C SER A 24 3.09 28.96 -4.48
N ALA A 25 2.50 27.77 -4.53
CA ALA A 25 2.86 26.50 -3.92
C ALA A 25 4.06 25.70 -4.50
N ASN A 26 4.80 26.19 -5.48
CA ASN A 26 5.62 25.28 -6.31
C ASN A 26 7.09 25.07 -5.91
N HIS A 27 7.60 25.61 -4.78
CA HIS A 27 9.01 25.40 -4.41
C HIS A 27 9.27 25.35 -2.90
N VAL A 28 8.48 24.57 -2.20
CA VAL A 28 8.52 24.53 -0.73
C VAL A 28 9.86 24.05 -0.15
N SER A 29 10.48 23.02 -0.73
CA SER A 29 11.79 22.53 -0.24
C SER A 29 12.95 23.47 -0.56
N ASN A 30 12.88 24.16 -1.70
CA ASN A 30 13.94 25.08 -2.11
C ASN A 30 13.82 26.44 -1.39
N LYS A 31 12.60 26.93 -1.14
CA LYS A 31 12.37 28.17 -0.40
C LYS A 31 12.78 28.09 1.07
N GLY A 32 12.59 26.95 1.71
CA GLY A 32 13.11 26.71 3.06
C GLY A 32 14.63 26.81 3.09
N LYS A 33 15.33 26.25 2.09
CA LYS A 33 16.77 26.37 1.96
C LYS A 33 17.25 27.79 1.62
N GLU A 34 16.50 28.55 0.84
CA GLU A 34 16.81 29.94 0.49
C GLU A 34 16.64 30.88 1.69
N LEU A 35 15.60 30.67 2.51
CA LEU A 35 15.41 31.45 3.74
C LEU A 35 16.48 31.14 4.78
N LEU A 36 16.87 29.86 4.92
CA LEU A 36 18.01 29.47 5.75
C LEU A 36 19.31 30.09 5.26
N LYS A 37 19.50 30.25 3.93
CA LYS A 37 20.68 30.93 3.36
C LYS A 37 20.70 32.41 3.71
N SER A 38 19.57 33.13 3.68
CA SER A 38 19.51 34.55 4.07
C SER A 38 19.79 34.75 5.57
N GLU A 39 19.26 33.86 6.41
CA GLU A 39 19.52 33.85 7.84
C GLU A 39 20.97 33.47 8.14
N GLN A 40 21.55 32.53 7.39
CA GLN A 40 22.96 32.17 7.47
C GLN A 40 23.88 33.33 7.05
N ALA A 41 23.50 34.09 6.01
CA ALA A 41 24.27 35.26 5.58
C ALA A 41 24.33 36.37 6.66
N ILE A 42 23.20 36.54 7.41
CA ILE A 42 23.21 37.45 8.57
C ILE A 42 24.14 36.95 9.66
N LEU A 43 24.10 35.65 9.96
CA LEU A 43 24.97 35.04 10.96
C LEU A 43 26.45 35.14 10.57
N ASP A 44 26.76 34.88 9.30
CA ASP A 44 28.13 34.99 8.78
C ASP A 44 28.69 36.43 8.89
N ASN A 45 27.82 37.43 8.61
CA ASN A 45 28.17 38.83 8.79
C ASN A 45 28.41 39.18 10.26
N ILE A 46 27.55 38.71 11.17
CA ILE A 46 27.73 38.90 12.61
C ILE A 46 29.05 38.27 13.08
N ASN A 47 29.34 37.06 12.65
CA ASN A 47 30.58 36.34 13.00
C ASN A 47 31.82 37.06 12.46
N PHE A 48 31.75 37.60 11.23
CA PHE A 48 32.82 38.39 10.63
C PHE A 48 33.11 39.67 11.45
N VAL A 49 32.03 40.43 11.77
CA VAL A 49 32.14 41.65 12.56
C VAL A 49 32.70 41.34 13.96
N ASN A 50 32.18 40.31 14.61
CA ASN A 50 32.63 39.89 15.94
C ASN A 50 34.11 39.46 15.95
N THR A 51 34.53 38.66 14.94
CA THR A 51 35.91 38.23 14.78
C THR A 51 36.83 39.44 14.53
N THR A 52 36.42 40.37 13.66
CA THR A 52 37.18 41.58 13.36
C THR A 52 37.34 42.47 14.59
N MET A 53 36.23 42.64 15.35
CA MET A 53 36.29 43.39 16.60
C MET A 53 37.17 42.73 17.66
N SER A 54 37.12 41.41 17.79
CA SER A 54 37.96 40.64 18.69
C SER A 54 39.45 40.75 18.33
N LEU A 55 39.77 40.75 17.03
CA LEU A 55 41.14 40.92 16.55
C LEU A 55 41.65 42.35 16.76
N LEU A 56 40.84 43.33 16.43
CA LEU A 56 41.23 44.76 16.56
C LEU A 56 41.39 45.18 18.01
N TYR A 57 40.50 44.80 18.90
CA TYR A 57 40.51 45.24 20.29
C TYR A 57 41.14 44.22 21.24
N GLY A 58 41.01 42.91 20.98
CA GLY A 58 41.66 41.85 21.78
C GLY A 58 43.18 41.81 21.60
N GLY A 59 43.63 42.02 20.36
CA GLY A 59 45.08 42.14 20.06
C GLY A 59 45.69 43.43 20.61
N ASN A 60 44.92 44.53 20.56
CA ASN A 60 45.37 45.83 21.07
C ASN A 60 45.25 45.96 22.60
N CYS A 61 44.47 45.12 23.29
CA CYS A 61 44.48 45.13 24.75
C CYS A 61 45.86 44.95 25.38
N LYS A 62 46.73 44.15 24.75
CA LYS A 62 48.13 43.99 25.17
C LYS A 62 49.01 45.18 24.80
N ALA A 63 48.69 45.87 23.71
CA ALA A 63 49.42 47.06 23.29
C ALA A 63 48.96 48.32 24.06
N ILE A 64 47.71 48.41 24.43
CA ILE A 64 47.11 49.49 25.17
C ILE A 64 47.53 49.52 26.63
N THR A 65 47.75 48.36 27.24
CA THR A 65 48.30 48.27 28.63
C THR A 65 49.74 48.74 28.77
N ASN A 66 50.45 48.87 27.65
CA ASN A 66 51.86 49.26 27.67
C ASN A 66 52.15 50.75 27.38
N GLY A 67 51.15 51.63 27.19
CA GLY A 67 51.41 53.02 26.84
C GLY A 67 50.26 54.06 26.89
N MET A 68 49.05 53.69 27.34
CA MET A 68 47.91 54.65 27.42
C MET A 68 47.63 55.13 28.85
N LYS A 69 47.09 56.36 28.94
CA LYS A 69 46.55 56.91 30.20
C LYS A 69 45.39 56.02 30.71
N PRO A 70 45.34 55.76 32.03
CA PRO A 70 44.44 54.72 32.57
C PRO A 70 42.95 54.92 32.37
N ASP A 71 42.48 56.17 32.24
CA ASP A 71 41.04 56.46 32.39
C ASP A 71 40.27 56.34 31.09
N ASP A 72 40.83 56.70 29.92
CA ASP A 72 40.14 56.61 28.63
C ASP A 72 40.12 55.19 28.06
N SER A 73 41.07 54.40 28.45
CA SER A 73 41.22 53.03 27.95
C SER A 73 40.24 52.04 28.56
N PHE A 74 39.90 52.23 29.83
CA PHE A 74 39.06 51.32 30.60
C PHE A 74 37.59 51.36 30.16
N GLU A 75 37.05 52.57 29.96
CA GLU A 75 35.68 52.78 29.53
C GLU A 75 35.47 52.32 28.07
N SER A 76 36.43 52.63 27.20
CA SER A 76 36.41 52.14 25.80
C SER A 76 36.50 50.62 25.72
N MET A 77 37.35 50.01 26.56
CA MET A 77 37.52 48.57 26.64
C MET A 77 36.23 47.88 27.16
N HIS A 78 35.59 48.46 28.19
CA HIS A 78 34.33 47.95 28.71
C HIS A 78 33.20 48.04 27.69
N LYS A 79 33.07 49.14 26.94
CA LYS A 79 32.09 49.30 25.84
C LYS A 79 32.34 48.28 24.74
N THR A 80 33.59 48.01 24.39
CA THR A 80 33.95 47.03 23.37
C THR A 80 33.62 45.58 23.80
N ILE A 81 33.97 45.24 25.06
CA ILE A 81 33.64 43.93 25.63
C ILE A 81 32.13 43.72 25.65
N ALA A 82 31.35 44.75 26.04
CA ALA A 82 29.88 44.67 26.02
C ALA A 82 29.32 44.49 24.60
N LYS A 83 29.89 45.18 23.60
CA LYS A 83 29.53 44.98 22.19
C LYS A 83 29.82 43.58 21.70
N ILE A 84 30.98 43.03 22.00
CA ILE A 84 31.37 41.66 21.65
C ILE A 84 30.40 40.66 22.33
N ALA A 85 30.09 40.86 23.61
CA ALA A 85 29.18 40.00 24.34
C ALA A 85 27.77 40.02 23.71
N ASN A 86 27.26 41.19 23.31
CA ASN A 86 25.98 41.34 22.65
C ASN A 86 25.97 40.67 21.27
N LEU A 87 27.04 40.78 20.48
CA LEU A 87 27.14 40.10 19.18
C LEU A 87 27.20 38.61 19.34
N ASN A 88 27.94 38.10 20.34
CA ASN A 88 27.97 36.69 20.66
C ASN A 88 26.59 36.14 21.08
N ALA A 89 25.88 36.89 21.93
CA ALA A 89 24.51 36.53 22.34
C ALA A 89 23.54 36.52 21.14
N MET A 90 23.68 37.50 20.24
CA MET A 90 22.87 37.55 19.00
C MET A 90 23.22 36.37 18.07
N SER A 91 24.48 36.06 17.89
CA SER A 91 24.91 34.91 17.09
C SER A 91 24.36 33.60 17.63
N ALA A 92 24.49 33.37 18.94
CA ALA A 92 23.95 32.18 19.59
C ALA A 92 22.42 32.10 19.42
N TRP A 93 21.71 33.21 19.58
CA TRP A 93 20.28 33.28 19.39
C TRP A 93 19.84 32.94 17.97
N ILE A 94 20.51 33.49 16.96
CA ILE A 94 20.25 33.20 15.56
C ILE A 94 20.53 31.72 15.24
N HIS A 95 21.61 31.16 15.76
CA HIS A 95 21.95 29.75 15.62
C HIS A 95 20.84 28.82 16.15
N GLU A 96 20.37 29.07 17.35
CA GLU A 96 19.29 28.31 17.95
C GLU A 96 17.96 28.47 17.18
N ALA A 97 17.68 29.69 16.69
CA ALA A 97 16.51 29.94 15.86
C ALA A 97 16.55 29.20 14.51
N ILE A 98 17.72 29.20 13.84
CA ILE A 98 17.94 28.44 12.59
C ILE A 98 17.76 26.95 12.86
N LYS A 99 18.37 26.44 13.92
CA LYS A 99 18.24 25.02 14.32
C LYS A 99 16.79 24.65 14.58
N ALA A 100 16.06 25.44 15.36
CA ALA A 100 14.65 25.24 15.64
C ALA A 100 13.79 25.23 14.37
N LYS A 101 14.03 26.17 13.46
CA LYS A 101 13.33 26.26 12.18
C LYS A 101 13.61 25.04 11.29
N THR A 102 14.85 24.58 11.25
CA THR A 102 15.25 23.37 10.51
C THR A 102 14.56 22.14 11.06
N GLU A 103 14.59 21.94 12.38
CA GLU A 103 13.94 20.79 13.03
C GLU A 103 12.43 20.72 12.75
N ILE A 104 11.76 21.89 12.75
CA ILE A 104 10.33 21.95 12.43
C ILE A 104 10.07 21.63 10.95
N LEU A 105 10.89 22.15 10.05
CA LEU A 105 10.77 21.89 8.61
C LEU A 105 11.00 20.39 8.30
N GLU A 106 12.03 19.80 8.88
CA GLU A 106 12.33 18.38 8.74
C GLU A 106 11.18 17.51 9.29
N TYR A 107 10.62 17.90 10.43
CA TYR A 107 9.45 17.20 10.98
C TYR A 107 8.26 17.24 10.03
N VAL A 108 7.90 18.41 9.49
CA VAL A 108 6.80 18.54 8.52
C VAL A 108 7.08 17.76 7.25
N GLN A 109 8.32 17.76 6.77
CA GLN A 109 8.72 17.01 5.59
C GLN A 109 8.64 15.49 5.79
N SER A 110 9.01 15.01 6.98
CA SER A 110 8.99 13.59 7.34
C SER A 110 7.62 13.07 7.78
N LEU A 111 6.62 13.95 7.93
CA LEU A 111 5.29 13.57 8.40
C LEU A 111 4.60 12.66 7.38
N SER A 112 4.14 11.50 7.85
CA SER A 112 3.34 10.57 7.05
C SER A 112 1.87 11.01 6.99
N ILE A 113 1.19 10.57 5.93
CA ILE A 113 -0.24 10.86 5.75
C ILE A 113 -1.08 10.28 6.91
N ASP A 114 -0.70 9.10 7.42
CA ASP A 114 -1.42 8.44 8.53
C ASP A 114 -1.38 9.28 9.81
N LYS A 115 -0.19 9.78 10.17
CA LYS A 115 -0.02 10.64 11.34
C LYS A 115 -0.77 11.95 11.17
N TRP A 116 -0.65 12.57 9.99
CA TRP A 116 -1.37 13.79 9.68
C TRP A 116 -2.88 13.61 9.73
N ALA A 117 -3.42 12.56 9.09
CA ALA A 117 -4.84 12.26 9.08
C ALA A 117 -5.38 12.07 10.50
N LYS A 118 -4.66 11.29 11.33
CA LYS A 118 -5.01 11.08 12.73
C LYS A 118 -5.10 12.40 13.51
N ASP A 119 -4.14 13.30 13.31
CA ASP A 119 -4.11 14.59 14.00
C ASP A 119 -5.16 15.59 13.49
N GLN A 120 -5.62 15.40 12.25
CA GLN A 120 -6.72 16.19 11.68
C GLN A 120 -8.10 15.56 11.92
N ASN A 121 -8.19 14.43 12.66
CA ASN A 121 -9.40 13.64 12.84
C ASN A 121 -10.03 13.20 11.50
N ILE A 122 -9.17 12.88 10.51
CA ILE A 122 -9.58 12.36 9.22
C ILE A 122 -9.45 10.83 9.29
N GLU A 123 -10.56 10.15 9.08
CA GLU A 123 -10.57 8.69 9.00
C GLU A 123 -10.08 8.26 7.61
N LEU A 124 -9.05 7.42 7.60
CA LEU A 124 -8.55 6.83 6.35
C LEU A 124 -9.43 5.66 5.97
N PRO A 125 -9.86 5.56 4.70
CA PRO A 125 -10.66 4.43 4.26
C PRO A 125 -9.85 3.14 4.29
N ASN A 126 -10.53 2.05 4.61
CA ASN A 126 -9.96 0.72 4.50
C ASN A 126 -10.02 0.25 3.03
N ALA A 127 -8.96 -0.38 2.56
CA ALA A 127 -8.98 -1.03 1.26
C ALA A 127 -10.04 -2.15 1.26
N PRO A 128 -10.85 -2.27 0.20
CA PRO A 128 -11.85 -3.33 0.10
C PRO A 128 -11.20 -4.70 0.08
N GLY A 129 -11.82 -5.65 0.78
CA GLY A 129 -11.42 -7.06 0.77
C GLY A 129 -11.96 -7.78 -0.45
N LYS A 130 -11.18 -8.71 -1.00
CA LYS A 130 -11.68 -9.62 -2.05
C LYS A 130 -12.60 -10.67 -1.45
N GLU A 131 -13.80 -10.77 -1.99
CA GLU A 131 -14.70 -11.88 -1.71
C GLU A 131 -14.40 -13.05 -2.67
N PHE A 132 -14.45 -14.28 -2.14
CA PHE A 132 -14.29 -15.47 -2.96
C PHE A 132 -15.62 -15.86 -3.60
N PRO A 133 -15.64 -16.38 -4.84
CA PRO A 133 -16.85 -16.88 -5.45
C PRO A 133 -17.39 -18.10 -4.68
N ILE A 134 -18.70 -18.34 -4.83
CA ILE A 134 -19.35 -19.55 -4.30
C ILE A 134 -18.71 -20.81 -4.92
N THR A 135 -18.79 -21.90 -4.17
CA THR A 135 -18.25 -23.21 -4.59
C THR A 135 -19.37 -24.10 -5.21
N GLU A 136 -18.96 -25.17 -5.87
CA GLU A 136 -19.89 -26.19 -6.36
C GLU A 136 -20.80 -26.71 -5.22
N SER A 137 -20.24 -26.97 -4.04
CA SER A 137 -21.02 -27.43 -2.89
C SER A 137 -22.06 -26.42 -2.40
N ASP A 138 -21.76 -25.12 -2.51
CA ASP A 138 -22.71 -24.06 -2.17
C ASP A 138 -23.89 -24.07 -3.14
N VAL A 139 -23.64 -24.19 -4.46
CA VAL A 139 -24.69 -24.26 -5.47
C VAL A 139 -25.55 -25.50 -5.28
N ILE A 140 -24.92 -26.67 -5.12
CA ILE A 140 -25.63 -27.94 -4.87
C ILE A 140 -26.44 -27.86 -3.56
N GLY A 141 -25.90 -27.15 -2.56
CA GLY A 141 -26.58 -26.92 -1.29
C GLY A 141 -27.92 -26.19 -1.42
N THR A 142 -28.09 -25.34 -2.45
CA THR A 142 -29.34 -24.63 -2.71
C THR A 142 -30.40 -25.49 -3.37
N TRP A 143 -30.06 -26.64 -3.97
CA TRP A 143 -30.98 -27.51 -4.66
C TRP A 143 -31.86 -28.27 -3.67
N ASP A 144 -33.05 -28.63 -4.12
CA ASP A 144 -33.88 -29.56 -3.37
C ASP A 144 -33.23 -30.97 -3.29
N VAL A 145 -33.75 -31.79 -2.36
CA VAL A 145 -33.17 -33.11 -2.09
C VAL A 145 -33.25 -34.02 -3.32
N ALA A 146 -34.32 -33.92 -4.10
CA ALA A 146 -34.53 -34.76 -5.28
C ALA A 146 -33.52 -34.43 -6.38
N LYS A 147 -33.31 -33.15 -6.69
CA LYS A 147 -32.33 -32.67 -7.67
C LYS A 147 -30.91 -33.02 -7.25
N ARG A 148 -30.58 -32.83 -5.98
CA ARG A 148 -29.28 -33.16 -5.41
C ARG A 148 -28.95 -34.64 -5.51
N ASN A 149 -29.92 -35.50 -5.13
CA ASN A 149 -29.75 -36.94 -5.23
C ASN A 149 -29.60 -37.37 -6.69
N LYS A 150 -30.39 -36.77 -7.60
CA LYS A 150 -30.30 -37.04 -9.05
C LYS A 150 -28.92 -36.72 -9.58
N TYR A 151 -28.35 -35.59 -9.18
CA TYR A 151 -27.00 -35.19 -9.58
C TYR A 151 -25.95 -36.25 -9.21
N TYR A 152 -25.89 -36.64 -7.94
CA TYR A 152 -24.91 -37.65 -7.48
C TYR A 152 -25.13 -39.04 -8.05
N VAL A 153 -26.42 -39.42 -8.24
CA VAL A 153 -26.71 -40.70 -8.89
C VAL A 153 -26.25 -40.70 -10.33
N TYR A 154 -26.49 -39.60 -11.06
CA TYR A 154 -26.08 -39.49 -12.47
C TYR A 154 -24.57 -39.39 -12.61
N GLU A 155 -23.88 -38.65 -11.74
CA GLU A 155 -22.41 -38.63 -11.67
C GLU A 155 -21.84 -40.04 -11.51
N SER A 156 -22.33 -40.77 -10.51
CA SER A 156 -21.94 -42.12 -10.24
C SER A 156 -22.25 -43.04 -11.40
N TYR A 157 -23.45 -42.97 -11.98
CA TYR A 157 -23.85 -43.77 -13.11
C TYR A 157 -22.95 -43.52 -14.34
N CYS A 158 -22.76 -42.25 -14.71
CA CYS A 158 -21.94 -41.88 -15.86
C CYS A 158 -20.46 -42.36 -15.67
N SER A 159 -19.94 -42.22 -14.45
CA SER A 159 -18.59 -42.70 -14.14
C SER A 159 -18.46 -44.23 -14.21
N LEU A 160 -19.41 -44.96 -13.65
CA LEU A 160 -19.37 -46.44 -13.58
C LEU A 160 -19.70 -47.08 -14.92
N VAL A 161 -20.85 -46.72 -15.50
CA VAL A 161 -21.35 -47.30 -16.76
C VAL A 161 -20.44 -46.86 -17.92
N GLY A 162 -20.00 -45.60 -17.96
CA GLY A 162 -19.07 -45.13 -18.98
C GLY A 162 -17.76 -45.92 -19.00
N LYS A 163 -17.19 -46.27 -17.84
CA LYS A 163 -16.01 -47.13 -17.74
C LYS A 163 -16.30 -48.58 -18.16
N PHE A 164 -17.49 -49.08 -17.81
CA PHE A 164 -17.90 -50.45 -18.06
C PHE A 164 -18.08 -50.72 -19.56
N ILE A 165 -18.77 -49.85 -20.28
CA ILE A 165 -19.04 -49.97 -21.73
C ILE A 165 -17.94 -49.37 -22.63
N HIS A 166 -16.93 -48.72 -22.04
CA HIS A 166 -15.79 -48.14 -22.80
C HIS A 166 -15.12 -49.25 -23.64
N PRO A 167 -14.54 -48.95 -24.82
CA PRO A 167 -13.86 -49.93 -25.70
C PRO A 167 -12.77 -50.78 -25.04
N LYS A 168 -12.33 -50.40 -23.85
CA LYS A 168 -11.39 -51.19 -23.00
C LYS A 168 -12.06 -51.63 -21.69
N GLY A 169 -13.36 -51.51 -21.59
CA GLY A 169 -14.11 -51.87 -20.40
C GLY A 169 -14.52 -53.37 -20.43
N ALA A 170 -14.84 -53.89 -19.23
CA ALA A 170 -15.16 -55.32 -19.07
C ALA A 170 -16.34 -55.80 -19.95
N PHE A 171 -17.35 -54.95 -20.14
CA PHE A 171 -18.51 -55.31 -20.99
C PHE A 171 -18.12 -55.39 -22.46
N TYR A 172 -17.31 -54.47 -22.95
CA TYR A 172 -16.80 -54.48 -24.31
C TYR A 172 -15.95 -55.68 -24.58
N GLU A 173 -15.08 -56.07 -23.66
CA GLU A 173 -14.24 -57.27 -23.75
C GLU A 173 -15.10 -58.55 -23.77
N ALA A 174 -16.10 -58.63 -22.88
CA ALA A 174 -17.03 -59.76 -22.87
C ALA A 174 -17.80 -59.88 -24.20
N LYS A 175 -18.30 -58.73 -24.72
CA LYS A 175 -18.99 -58.68 -26.03
C LYS A 175 -18.06 -59.13 -27.17
N ALA A 176 -16.81 -58.71 -27.16
CA ALA A 176 -15.83 -59.15 -28.17
C ALA A 176 -15.53 -60.64 -28.09
N GLN A 177 -15.41 -61.19 -26.90
CA GLN A 177 -15.22 -62.63 -26.67
C GLN A 177 -16.42 -63.44 -27.16
N MET A 178 -17.64 -63.00 -26.88
CA MET A 178 -18.87 -63.66 -27.35
C MET A 178 -19.00 -63.60 -28.88
N ASN A 179 -18.67 -62.48 -29.51
CA ASN A 179 -18.64 -62.38 -30.98
C ASN A 179 -17.62 -63.37 -31.60
N ASN A 180 -16.44 -63.53 -30.97
CA ASN A 180 -15.45 -64.51 -31.39
C ASN A 180 -15.97 -65.93 -31.22
N ALA A 181 -16.73 -66.23 -30.16
CA ALA A 181 -17.33 -67.56 -29.93
C ALA A 181 -18.36 -67.93 -31.02
N VAL A 182 -19.15 -66.89 -31.48
CA VAL A 182 -20.08 -67.08 -32.61
C VAL A 182 -19.37 -67.42 -33.91
N GLN A 183 -18.25 -66.76 -34.18
CA GLN A 183 -17.46 -66.96 -35.39
C GLN A 183 -16.72 -68.30 -35.34
N ASN A 184 -16.45 -68.83 -34.15
CA ASN A 184 -15.71 -70.08 -33.91
C ASN A 184 -16.46 -70.98 -32.90
N PRO A 185 -17.61 -71.53 -33.28
CA PRO A 185 -18.51 -72.24 -32.37
C PRO A 185 -17.98 -73.43 -31.66
N ASN A 186 -16.90 -73.96 -32.11
CA ASN A 186 -16.23 -75.14 -31.52
C ASN A 186 -14.93 -74.83 -30.83
N LYS A 187 -14.65 -73.58 -30.58
CA LYS A 187 -13.44 -73.17 -29.88
C LYS A 187 -13.52 -73.50 -28.39
N VAL A 188 -12.58 -74.34 -27.94
CA VAL A 188 -12.39 -74.62 -26.52
C VAL A 188 -11.35 -73.67 -26.00
N GLU A 189 -11.70 -72.83 -25.06
CA GLU A 189 -10.70 -72.02 -24.34
C GLU A 189 -10.37 -72.64 -22.99
N GLY A 190 -9.09 -72.83 -22.75
CA GLY A 190 -8.58 -73.54 -21.60
C GLY A 190 -8.20 -74.97 -21.86
N SER A 191 -7.63 -75.62 -20.86
CA SER A 191 -7.24 -77.05 -20.93
C SER A 191 -7.64 -77.77 -19.64
N GLY A 192 -7.98 -79.07 -19.81
CA GLY A 192 -8.34 -79.93 -18.68
C GLY A 192 -9.74 -79.55 -18.08
N ARG A 193 -9.82 -79.49 -16.77
CA ARG A 193 -11.12 -79.23 -16.06
C ARG A 193 -11.65 -77.86 -16.24
N ASP A 194 -10.85 -76.86 -16.61
CA ASP A 194 -11.20 -75.49 -16.77
C ASP A 194 -11.55 -75.12 -18.22
N ALA A 195 -11.65 -76.14 -19.10
CA ALA A 195 -12.04 -75.87 -20.47
C ALA A 195 -13.50 -75.43 -20.57
N ILE A 196 -13.72 -74.26 -21.10
CA ILE A 196 -15.06 -73.68 -21.36
C ILE A 196 -15.45 -74.15 -22.79
N ILE A 197 -16.48 -74.95 -22.85
CA ILE A 197 -17.09 -75.33 -24.13
C ILE A 197 -18.30 -74.44 -24.36
N TYR A 198 -18.24 -73.58 -25.37
CA TYR A 198 -19.37 -72.80 -25.80
C TYR A 198 -20.35 -73.67 -26.55
N SER A 199 -21.31 -74.28 -25.80
CA SER A 199 -22.30 -75.21 -26.34
C SER A 199 -23.68 -74.61 -26.47
N TYR A 200 -23.85 -73.32 -26.39
CA TYR A 200 -25.09 -72.60 -26.55
C TYR A 200 -25.31 -72.18 -28.00
N GLU A 201 -26.57 -71.81 -28.36
CA GLU A 201 -26.78 -71.10 -29.63
C GLU A 201 -26.15 -69.69 -29.52
N PRO A 202 -24.90 -69.54 -30.00
CA PRO A 202 -24.14 -68.30 -29.72
C PRO A 202 -24.81 -67.08 -30.33
N SER A 203 -25.61 -67.23 -31.35
CA SER A 203 -26.32 -66.14 -32.03
C SER A 203 -27.37 -65.45 -31.14
N MET A 204 -28.11 -66.19 -30.30
CA MET A 204 -29.07 -65.58 -29.35
C MET A 204 -28.36 -64.78 -28.26
N LEU A 205 -27.32 -65.36 -27.66
CA LEU A 205 -26.54 -64.67 -26.63
C LEU A 205 -25.87 -63.41 -27.15
N VAL A 206 -25.37 -63.42 -28.38
CA VAL A 206 -24.79 -62.23 -29.01
C VAL A 206 -25.84 -61.17 -29.27
N SER A 207 -27.05 -61.56 -29.69
CA SER A 207 -28.16 -60.65 -29.87
C SER A 207 -28.52 -59.96 -28.55
N ASP A 208 -28.64 -60.69 -27.45
CA ASP A 208 -29.01 -60.17 -26.14
C ASP A 208 -27.92 -59.26 -25.57
N VAL A 209 -26.66 -59.65 -25.69
CA VAL A 209 -25.54 -58.79 -25.25
C VAL A 209 -25.43 -57.52 -26.09
N ASN A 210 -25.69 -57.56 -27.38
CA ASN A 210 -25.71 -56.37 -28.21
C ASN A 210 -26.88 -55.43 -27.83
N ALA A 211 -28.08 -56.01 -27.61
CA ALA A 211 -29.26 -55.24 -27.16
C ALA A 211 -28.97 -54.58 -25.82
N GLU A 212 -28.35 -55.26 -24.87
CA GLU A 212 -27.97 -54.69 -23.56
C GLU A 212 -26.93 -53.58 -23.70
N TYR A 213 -25.93 -53.78 -24.56
CA TYR A 213 -24.94 -52.75 -24.85
C TYR A 213 -25.56 -51.48 -25.44
N ASP A 214 -26.47 -51.65 -26.41
CA ASP A 214 -27.16 -50.52 -27.06
C ASP A 214 -28.06 -49.81 -26.10
N TRP A 215 -28.74 -50.57 -25.22
CA TRP A 215 -29.57 -49.96 -24.15
C TRP A 215 -28.73 -49.18 -23.16
N LEU A 216 -27.65 -49.77 -22.60
CA LEU A 216 -26.72 -49.11 -21.69
C LEU A 216 -26.12 -47.86 -22.33
N SER A 217 -25.72 -47.94 -23.60
CA SER A 217 -25.17 -46.78 -24.33
C SER A 217 -26.18 -45.66 -24.54
N THR A 218 -27.45 -46.01 -24.70
CA THR A 218 -28.53 -45.06 -24.86
C THR A 218 -28.87 -44.40 -23.52
N GLU A 219 -29.02 -45.21 -22.47
CA GLU A 219 -29.23 -44.71 -21.10
C GLU A 219 -28.08 -43.82 -20.62
N LEU A 220 -26.85 -44.21 -20.90
CA LEU A 220 -25.69 -43.40 -20.56
C LEU A 220 -25.75 -42.01 -21.21
N ARG A 221 -26.03 -41.96 -22.53
CA ARG A 221 -26.16 -40.70 -23.25
C ARG A 221 -27.24 -39.79 -22.67
N HIS A 222 -28.41 -40.37 -22.29
CA HIS A 222 -29.50 -39.58 -21.66
C HIS A 222 -29.10 -39.03 -20.31
N LYS A 223 -28.45 -39.87 -19.46
CA LYS A 223 -28.03 -39.44 -18.12
C LYS A 223 -26.85 -38.46 -18.18
N GLU A 224 -25.93 -38.64 -19.12
CA GLU A 224 -24.83 -37.67 -19.38
C GLU A 224 -25.38 -36.31 -19.82
N ALA A 225 -26.36 -36.29 -20.70
CA ALA A 225 -26.98 -35.05 -21.15
C ALA A 225 -27.60 -34.27 -19.98
N GLU A 226 -28.37 -34.94 -19.12
CA GLU A 226 -28.96 -34.32 -17.95
C GLU A 226 -27.93 -33.95 -16.89
N PHE A 227 -26.94 -34.77 -16.66
CA PHE A 227 -25.82 -34.48 -15.75
C PHE A 227 -25.02 -33.25 -16.22
N ASN A 228 -24.69 -33.19 -17.50
CA ASN A 228 -23.98 -32.05 -18.08
C ASN A 228 -24.81 -30.75 -17.99
N LYS A 229 -26.14 -30.84 -18.14
CA LYS A 229 -27.03 -29.69 -17.92
C LYS A 229 -26.93 -29.18 -16.47
N MET A 230 -27.00 -30.09 -15.49
CA MET A 230 -26.86 -29.70 -14.07
C MET A 230 -25.48 -29.16 -13.77
N ARG A 231 -24.40 -29.70 -14.35
CA ARG A 231 -23.06 -29.16 -14.24
C ARG A 231 -22.94 -27.76 -14.84
N GLN A 232 -23.61 -27.52 -15.97
CA GLN A 232 -23.63 -26.22 -16.60
C GLN A 232 -24.30 -25.17 -15.70
N GLU A 233 -25.43 -25.52 -15.06
CA GLU A 233 -26.06 -24.66 -14.07
C GLU A 233 -25.12 -24.28 -12.90
N ILE A 234 -24.31 -25.24 -12.43
CA ILE A 234 -23.30 -24.96 -11.40
C ILE A 234 -22.25 -23.97 -11.92
N ILE A 235 -21.71 -24.23 -13.10
CA ILE A 235 -20.69 -23.37 -13.73
C ILE A 235 -21.22 -21.96 -13.96
N ASP A 236 -22.46 -21.85 -14.44
CA ASP A 236 -23.10 -20.57 -14.71
C ASP A 236 -23.28 -19.78 -13.40
N ALA A 237 -23.80 -20.43 -12.35
CA ALA A 237 -23.99 -19.80 -11.04
C ALA A 237 -22.67 -19.32 -10.41
N ILE A 238 -21.62 -20.15 -10.47
CA ILE A 238 -20.28 -19.77 -9.97
C ILE A 238 -19.70 -18.60 -10.78
N THR A 239 -19.88 -18.64 -12.11
CA THR A 239 -19.38 -17.59 -13.01
C THR A 239 -20.09 -16.27 -12.78
N GLU A 240 -21.42 -16.30 -12.62
CA GLU A 240 -22.24 -15.11 -12.34
C GLU A 240 -21.85 -14.49 -11.00
N ASP A 241 -21.73 -15.30 -9.93
CA ASP A 241 -21.31 -14.83 -8.61
C ASP A 241 -19.90 -14.24 -8.64
N LYS A 242 -18.98 -14.90 -9.37
CA LYS A 242 -17.60 -14.40 -9.55
C LYS A 242 -17.58 -13.03 -10.23
N LEU A 243 -18.35 -12.86 -11.28
CA LEU A 243 -18.47 -11.58 -12.00
C LEU A 243 -19.07 -10.49 -11.11
N ALA A 244 -20.15 -10.81 -10.39
CA ALA A 244 -20.79 -9.87 -9.47
C ALA A 244 -19.84 -9.41 -8.36
N LYS A 245 -19.10 -10.33 -7.74
CA LYS A 245 -18.11 -10.02 -6.71
C LYS A 245 -16.91 -9.24 -7.24
N ALA A 246 -16.46 -9.54 -8.46
CA ALA A 246 -15.41 -8.78 -9.12
C ALA A 246 -15.86 -7.34 -9.39
N GLN A 247 -17.06 -7.14 -9.94
CA GLN A 247 -17.61 -5.81 -10.19
C GLN A 247 -17.78 -5.01 -8.89
N LYS A 248 -18.33 -5.64 -7.86
CA LYS A 248 -18.47 -5.01 -6.54
C LYS A 248 -17.12 -4.56 -5.99
N PHE A 249 -16.11 -5.43 -6.09
CA PHE A 249 -14.74 -5.09 -5.65
C PHE A 249 -14.17 -3.92 -6.44
N ASP A 250 -14.33 -3.90 -7.76
CA ASP A 250 -13.82 -2.83 -8.63
C ASP A 250 -14.48 -1.48 -8.29
N ASP A 251 -15.82 -1.48 -8.05
CA ASP A 251 -16.57 -0.29 -7.67
C ASP A 251 -16.16 0.24 -6.28
N GLU A 252 -15.96 -0.64 -5.31
CA GLU A 252 -15.48 -0.29 -3.97
C GLU A 252 -14.03 0.19 -3.99
N TYR A 253 -13.19 -0.45 -4.80
CA TYR A 253 -11.79 -0.08 -4.96
C TYR A 253 -11.64 1.28 -5.65
N ALA A 254 -12.45 1.58 -6.66
CA ALA A 254 -12.48 2.89 -7.29
C ALA A 254 -12.82 3.99 -6.27
N LYS A 255 -13.87 3.79 -5.46
CA LYS A 255 -14.24 4.73 -4.38
C LYS A 255 -13.13 4.90 -3.33
N TYR A 256 -12.43 3.80 -2.99
CA TYR A 256 -11.29 3.84 -2.09
C TYR A 256 -10.17 4.71 -2.67
N ILE A 257 -9.80 4.52 -3.94
CA ILE A 257 -8.76 5.30 -4.62
C ILE A 257 -9.14 6.79 -4.67
N ASP A 258 -10.35 7.12 -5.11
CA ASP A 258 -10.83 8.51 -5.19
C ASP A 258 -10.77 9.21 -3.81
N THR A 259 -11.17 8.49 -2.77
CA THR A 259 -11.12 9.02 -1.40
C THR A 259 -9.68 9.23 -0.95
N MET A 260 -8.79 8.25 -1.19
CA MET A 260 -7.37 8.35 -0.83
C MET A 260 -6.65 9.47 -1.61
N GLU A 261 -6.97 9.67 -2.88
CA GLU A 261 -6.43 10.78 -3.67
C GLU A 261 -6.89 12.13 -3.13
N SER A 262 -8.16 12.26 -2.78
CA SER A 262 -8.70 13.47 -2.14
C SER A 262 -7.97 13.78 -0.83
N ILE A 263 -7.74 12.76 0.02
CA ILE A 263 -7.02 12.92 1.29
C ILE A 263 -5.56 13.29 1.03
N ARG A 264 -4.89 12.63 0.08
CA ARG A 264 -3.52 12.94 -0.33
C ARG A 264 -3.37 14.38 -0.80
N ASN A 265 -4.26 14.84 -1.65
CA ASN A 265 -4.28 16.23 -2.14
C ASN A 265 -4.42 17.23 -0.99
N LYS A 266 -5.31 16.96 -0.01
CA LYS A 266 -5.45 17.79 1.19
C LYS A 266 -4.18 17.80 2.03
N PHE A 267 -3.53 16.65 2.20
CA PHE A 267 -2.25 16.53 2.90
C PHE A 267 -1.15 17.34 2.22
N ASP A 268 -1.00 17.23 0.91
CA ASP A 268 0.02 17.92 0.13
C ASP A 268 -0.21 19.44 0.16
N MET A 269 -1.45 19.88 0.05
CA MET A 269 -1.81 21.30 0.20
C MET A 269 -1.49 21.82 1.61
N TRP A 270 -1.85 21.07 2.65
CA TRP A 270 -1.55 21.42 4.03
C TRP A 270 -0.04 21.49 4.26
N LYS A 271 0.70 20.48 3.81
CA LYS A 271 2.17 20.41 3.93
C LYS A 271 2.83 21.59 3.24
N THR A 272 2.42 21.88 2.01
CA THR A 272 2.89 23.02 1.22
C THR A 272 2.62 24.35 1.92
N LYS A 273 1.40 24.55 2.41
CA LYS A 273 1.00 25.76 3.14
C LYS A 273 1.82 25.92 4.40
N THR A 274 1.95 24.86 5.20
CA THR A 274 2.67 24.86 6.48
C THR A 274 4.15 25.17 6.31
N VAL A 275 4.82 24.54 5.34
CA VAL A 275 6.24 24.83 5.07
C VAL A 275 6.42 26.29 4.64
N LYS A 276 5.49 26.82 3.84
CA LYS A 276 5.53 28.23 3.45
C LYS A 276 5.36 29.16 4.65
N GLU A 277 4.46 28.84 5.55
CA GLU A 277 4.21 29.61 6.78
C GLU A 277 5.45 29.61 7.68
N ILE A 278 6.07 28.43 7.91
CA ILE A 278 7.31 28.31 8.69
C ILE A 278 8.44 29.09 8.02
N SER A 279 8.56 28.99 6.71
CA SER A 279 9.60 29.68 5.95
C SER A 279 9.48 31.21 6.02
N ALA A 280 8.25 31.71 6.14
CA ALA A 280 7.97 33.16 6.23
C ALA A 280 8.17 33.76 7.64
N LEU A 281 8.36 32.92 8.67
CA LEU A 281 8.62 33.37 10.04
C LEU A 281 9.97 34.12 10.09
N LYS A 282 9.96 35.31 10.65
CA LYS A 282 11.16 36.12 10.88
C LYS A 282 11.72 35.83 12.27
N ILE A 283 13.06 35.74 12.36
CA ILE A 283 13.74 35.60 13.64
C ILE A 283 13.56 36.88 14.45
N TYR A 284 13.08 36.74 15.68
CA TYR A 284 13.03 37.79 16.66
C TYR A 284 14.38 37.96 17.30
N LEU A 285 14.94 39.16 17.24
CA LEU A 285 16.22 39.48 17.85
C LEU A 285 16.00 40.21 19.17
N PRO A 286 16.68 39.82 20.27
CA PRO A 286 16.62 40.55 21.54
C PRO A 286 17.07 42.02 21.37
N GLN A 287 16.40 42.93 22.07
CA GLN A 287 16.57 44.39 21.85
C GLN A 287 18.00 44.86 21.99
N GLY A 288 18.71 44.48 23.06
CA GLY A 288 20.09 44.90 23.31
C GLY A 288 21.09 44.43 22.24
N PRO A 289 21.15 43.11 21.91
CA PRO A 289 21.98 42.61 20.82
C PRO A 289 21.66 43.21 19.47
N LYS A 290 20.38 43.44 19.16
CA LYS A 290 19.93 44.07 17.91
C LYS A 290 20.40 45.52 17.81
N GLN A 291 20.26 46.30 18.87
CA GLN A 291 20.71 47.70 18.91
C GLN A 291 22.22 47.78 18.65
N THR A 292 23.02 46.93 19.29
CA THR A 292 24.46 46.86 19.06
C THR A 292 24.80 46.54 17.63
N TYR A 293 24.11 45.57 17.02
CA TYR A 293 24.29 45.22 15.61
C TYR A 293 23.94 46.39 14.68
N ASP A 294 22.85 47.05 14.91
CA ASP A 294 22.39 48.20 14.11
C ASP A 294 23.36 49.41 14.24
N GLU A 295 23.94 49.61 15.41
CA GLU A 295 24.96 50.67 15.65
C GLU A 295 26.28 50.39 14.93
N ILE A 296 26.71 49.10 14.82
CA ILE A 296 27.97 48.72 14.18
C ILE A 296 27.85 48.75 12.66
N ASN A 297 26.65 48.51 12.12
CA ASN A 297 26.41 48.43 10.66
C ASN A 297 25.83 49.75 10.06
N LYS A 298 25.82 50.85 10.84
CA LYS A 298 25.58 52.22 10.35
C LYS A 298 26.89 52.87 9.87
#